data_18d070a1a66b21a55fc6a651b96a8cf8
#
_entry.id   18d070a1a66b21a55fc6a651b96a8cf8
#
_cell.length_a   1.000
_cell.length_b   1.000
_cell.length_c   1.000
_cell.angle_alpha   90.00
_cell.angle_beta   90.00
_cell.angle_gamma   90.00
#
_symmetry.space_group_name_H-M   'P 1'
#
loop_
_entity.id
_entity.type
_entity.pdbx_description
1 polymer ?
#
loop_
_entity_poly.entity_id
_entity_poly.type
_entity_poly.pdbx_seq_one_letter_code
_entity_poly.pdbx_strand_id
1 'polypeptide(L)'
;MIMKIFNRIRIVSACILISIVSLSGCQKDLLDQQPLTDLSEGSFWSSEGDAMLALTGIYNGSSVGNNAYNNELLILASMTDDSDYKNSKVGLIYSGYLVSSDTQVAGSIWQRGYRTIFKVNYFLANVDKVKMDAAKKAEVIAEAKFLRAYEYWALAMYYGGVPLVKKVLTVDESNSQVRATLAEVTDFAKTELVAAAKDLPATRPDSQKGRILKAAALAVKGRLELMDKKWADAVKTYKEIIDLNTHIIDPRYKAIFEEKGESSKEIILSTNCIAGLYGNPQNQLGYHPDVYGGYQEDGAFEELVSCYLMKDGLPIETSPLYDKSKPFENRDPRLYATIFLPNYTVFNGVKFTTANSGIGKLVGATGYGWKKYVTEGFAGAQGSSGDDIIHIRYAEVLLSYLEAKLENNEAITQALLDETINKVRGRAEVAMLNVTETDRTKLREIIRNERRVEFALERVIRYMDIRRWGIWFDVMEQQFHGMKLTDDPANYTASKVELTGKYKGHLMTINKKGSHKRGWALLPVPLTEIQLNSKLTQNPDY
;
A
#
# COMPACT_ATOMS: atom_id res chain seq x y z
N MET A 1 -83.61 4.44 -48.50
CA MET A 1 -82.18 4.43 -48.85
C MET A 1 -81.47 5.59 -48.13
N ILE A 2 -82.00 6.76 -48.03
CA ILE A 2 -81.43 7.95 -47.48
C ILE A 2 -81.16 7.85 -45.95
N MET A 3 -82.04 7.19 -45.19
CA MET A 3 -81.89 7.04 -43.71
C MET A 3 -80.75 6.10 -43.29
N LYS A 4 -80.33 5.13 -44.13
CA LYS A 4 -79.17 4.28 -43.87
C LYS A 4 -77.82 4.99 -44.09
N ILE A 5 -77.78 6.00 -44.94
CA ILE A 5 -76.60 6.80 -45.24
C ILE A 5 -76.32 7.79 -44.06
N PHE A 6 -77.40 8.41 -43.54
CA PHE A 6 -77.25 9.33 -42.36
C PHE A 6 -76.77 8.66 -41.08
N ASN A 7 -77.21 7.42 -40.83
CA ASN A 7 -76.71 6.65 -39.67
C ASN A 7 -75.27 6.18 -39.88
N ARG A 8 -74.82 5.86 -41.09
CA ARG A 8 -73.38 5.59 -41.30
C ARG A 8 -72.48 6.79 -41.13
N ILE A 9 -72.91 7.98 -41.57
CA ILE A 9 -72.16 9.22 -41.39
C ILE A 9 -72.09 9.56 -39.92
N ARG A 10 -73.12 9.39 -39.11
CA ARG A 10 -73.10 9.65 -37.65
C ARG A 10 -72.17 8.66 -36.93
N ILE A 11 -72.10 7.41 -37.30
CA ILE A 11 -71.24 6.42 -36.72
C ILE A 11 -69.78 6.73 -37.09
N VAL A 12 -69.48 7.06 -38.33
CA VAL A 12 -68.12 7.45 -38.76
C VAL A 12 -67.65 8.75 -38.07
N SER A 13 -68.52 9.74 -37.94
CA SER A 13 -68.19 10.99 -37.21
C SER A 13 -67.96 10.74 -35.71
N ALA A 14 -68.76 9.85 -35.09
CA ALA A 14 -68.55 9.48 -33.68
C ALA A 14 -67.24 8.70 -33.48
N CYS A 15 -66.87 7.81 -34.40
CA CYS A 15 -65.59 7.09 -34.36
C CYS A 15 -64.39 8.00 -34.56
N ILE A 16 -64.47 8.99 -35.43
CA ILE A 16 -63.42 10.00 -35.65
C ILE A 16 -63.28 10.91 -34.42
N LEU A 17 -64.38 11.32 -33.78
CA LEU A 17 -64.32 12.11 -32.55
C LEU A 17 -63.69 11.35 -31.38
N ILE A 18 -63.98 10.05 -31.22
CA ILE A 18 -63.40 9.16 -30.22
C ILE A 18 -61.89 8.94 -30.48
N SER A 19 -61.49 8.81 -31.76
CA SER A 19 -60.07 8.68 -32.12
C SER A 19 -59.24 9.93 -31.86
N ILE A 20 -59.83 11.13 -31.95
CA ILE A 20 -59.13 12.40 -31.67
C ILE A 20 -58.94 12.62 -30.16
N VAL A 21 -59.89 12.18 -29.33
CA VAL A 21 -59.78 12.27 -27.86
C VAL A 21 -58.73 11.28 -27.29
N SER A 22 -58.50 10.16 -28.01
CA SER A 22 -57.50 9.16 -27.59
C SER A 22 -56.06 9.57 -27.91
N LEU A 23 -55.81 10.62 -28.69
CA LEU A 23 -54.47 11.08 -29.08
C LEU A 23 -53.94 12.27 -28.25
N SER A 24 -54.73 12.80 -27.32
CA SER A 24 -54.31 13.93 -26.46
C SER A 24 -53.77 13.53 -25.09
N GLY A 25 -53.41 12.26 -24.90
CA GLY A 25 -52.93 11.70 -23.63
C GLY A 25 -51.42 11.46 -23.52
N CYS A 26 -50.60 12.19 -24.27
CA CYS A 26 -49.17 12.23 -23.94
C CYS A 26 -48.91 13.26 -22.84
N GLN A 27 -49.12 12.88 -21.59
CA GLN A 27 -48.48 13.60 -20.47
C GLN A 27 -46.97 13.30 -20.56
N LYS A 28 -46.20 14.30 -20.93
CA LYS A 28 -44.72 14.28 -20.91
C LYS A 28 -44.19 13.83 -19.56
N ASP A 29 -44.93 14.08 -18.50
CA ASP A 29 -44.53 13.77 -17.12
C ASP A 29 -44.63 12.26 -16.75
N LEU A 30 -45.32 11.42 -17.58
CA LEU A 30 -45.43 9.98 -17.27
C LEU A 30 -44.20 9.16 -17.69
N LEU A 31 -43.39 9.70 -18.60
CA LEU A 31 -42.12 9.09 -19.03
C LEU A 31 -40.93 9.61 -18.24
N ASP A 32 -41.09 10.71 -17.48
CA ASP A 32 -40.09 11.30 -16.62
C ASP A 32 -40.26 10.91 -15.13
N GLN A 33 -41.05 9.90 -14.83
CA GLN A 33 -41.11 9.37 -13.46
C GLN A 33 -39.79 8.69 -13.12
N GLN A 34 -39.01 9.34 -12.28
CA GLN A 34 -37.84 8.73 -11.67
C GLN A 34 -38.29 7.53 -10.82
N PRO A 35 -37.63 6.38 -10.92
CA PRO A 35 -37.96 5.22 -10.08
C PRO A 35 -37.93 5.63 -8.61
N LEU A 36 -39.04 5.45 -7.90
CA LEU A 36 -39.13 5.78 -6.46
C LEU A 36 -38.25 4.89 -5.58
N THR A 37 -37.70 3.83 -6.14
CA THR A 37 -36.89 2.81 -5.45
C THR A 37 -35.44 2.75 -5.92
N ASP A 38 -35.09 3.38 -7.05
CA ASP A 38 -33.72 3.41 -7.54
C ASP A 38 -33.12 4.80 -7.34
N LEU A 39 -31.89 4.85 -6.83
CA LEU A 39 -31.09 6.08 -6.69
C LEU A 39 -30.78 6.63 -8.09
N SER A 40 -31.62 7.54 -8.57
CA SER A 40 -31.38 8.24 -9.84
C SER A 40 -30.36 9.36 -9.62
N GLU A 41 -29.57 9.65 -10.64
CA GLU A 41 -28.55 10.71 -10.61
C GLU A 41 -29.13 12.08 -10.19
N GLY A 42 -30.41 12.34 -10.52
CA GLY A 42 -31.12 13.59 -10.17
C GLY A 42 -31.56 13.70 -8.70
N SER A 43 -31.71 12.58 -7.99
CA SER A 43 -32.17 12.54 -6.58
C SER A 43 -31.07 12.23 -5.56
N PHE A 44 -29.95 11.67 -6.00
CA PHE A 44 -28.90 11.19 -5.11
C PHE A 44 -28.23 12.30 -4.27
N TRP A 45 -27.93 13.46 -4.85
CA TRP A 45 -27.18 14.53 -4.20
C TRP A 45 -28.06 15.51 -3.39
N SER A 46 -28.90 14.99 -2.51
CA SER A 46 -29.92 15.79 -1.79
C SER A 46 -29.61 16.00 -0.31
N SER A 47 -28.90 15.08 0.35
CA SER A 47 -28.68 15.07 1.80
C SER A 47 -27.21 14.86 2.18
N GLU A 48 -26.85 15.23 3.41
CA GLU A 48 -25.54 14.90 4.00
C GLU A 48 -25.29 13.37 3.96
N GLY A 49 -26.31 12.55 4.19
CA GLY A 49 -26.22 11.10 4.10
C GLY A 49 -25.75 10.62 2.73
N ASP A 50 -26.23 11.25 1.65
CA ASP A 50 -25.83 10.91 0.28
C ASP A 50 -24.35 11.25 0.04
N ALA A 51 -23.90 12.42 0.48
CA ALA A 51 -22.50 12.79 0.41
C ALA A 51 -21.59 11.82 1.19
N MET A 52 -22.02 11.41 2.39
CA MET A 52 -21.28 10.44 3.20
C MET A 52 -21.25 9.06 2.57
N LEU A 53 -22.35 8.61 1.95
CA LEU A 53 -22.42 7.34 1.23
C LEU A 53 -21.47 7.34 0.01
N ALA A 54 -21.48 8.42 -0.77
CA ALA A 54 -20.57 8.59 -1.90
C ALA A 54 -19.10 8.59 -1.47
N LEU A 55 -18.76 9.31 -0.39
CA LEU A 55 -17.42 9.32 0.18
C LEU A 55 -16.99 7.92 0.66
N THR A 56 -17.88 7.20 1.33
CA THR A 56 -17.64 5.80 1.75
C THR A 56 -17.36 4.90 0.54
N GLY A 57 -18.10 5.10 -0.56
CA GLY A 57 -17.87 4.40 -1.82
C GLY A 57 -16.51 4.71 -2.46
N ILE A 58 -15.96 5.93 -2.23
CA ILE A 58 -14.60 6.27 -2.65
C ILE A 58 -13.58 5.52 -1.78
N TYR A 59 -13.71 5.58 -0.45
CA TYR A 59 -12.83 4.85 0.47
C TYR A 59 -12.73 3.38 0.11
N ASN A 60 -13.88 2.72 -0.05
CA ASN A 60 -13.93 1.27 -0.34
C ASN A 60 -13.27 0.90 -1.69
N GLY A 61 -13.24 1.80 -2.66
CA GLY A 61 -12.60 1.57 -3.96
C GLY A 61 -11.14 2.02 -4.06
N SER A 62 -10.63 2.72 -3.05
CA SER A 62 -9.30 3.35 -3.07
C SER A 62 -8.18 2.41 -2.61
N SER A 63 -6.94 2.86 -2.79
CA SER A 63 -5.75 2.18 -2.30
C SER A 63 -5.62 2.10 -0.78
N VAL A 64 -6.44 2.86 -0.05
CA VAL A 64 -6.55 2.76 1.42
C VAL A 64 -7.79 1.98 1.86
N GLY A 65 -8.59 1.48 0.94
CA GLY A 65 -9.78 0.68 1.21
C GLY A 65 -9.52 -0.82 1.24
N ASN A 66 -10.47 -1.58 1.77
CA ASN A 66 -10.34 -3.02 1.92
C ASN A 66 -10.22 -3.78 0.57
N ASN A 67 -10.88 -3.31 -0.48
CA ASN A 67 -10.79 -3.92 -1.80
C ASN A 67 -9.45 -3.74 -2.52
N ALA A 68 -8.52 -2.97 -1.96
CA ALA A 68 -7.16 -2.79 -2.48
C ALA A 68 -6.26 -4.02 -2.32
N TYR A 69 -6.75 -5.07 -1.65
CA TYR A 69 -5.90 -6.03 -0.96
C TYR A 69 -5.74 -7.40 -1.60
N ASN A 70 -6.19 -7.62 -2.78
CA ASN A 70 -5.91 -8.88 -3.45
C ASN A 70 -4.41 -9.00 -3.79
N ASN A 71 -3.60 -9.44 -2.82
CA ASN A 71 -2.17 -9.81 -2.96
C ASN A 71 -1.16 -8.66 -3.15
N GLU A 72 -1.56 -7.38 -3.15
CA GLU A 72 -0.62 -6.29 -3.47
C GLU A 72 0.53 -6.10 -2.48
N LEU A 73 0.31 -6.35 -1.19
CA LEU A 73 1.37 -6.17 -0.20
C LEU A 73 2.53 -7.14 -0.40
N LEU A 74 2.20 -8.39 -0.67
CA LEU A 74 3.20 -9.44 -0.90
C LEU A 74 3.90 -9.22 -2.24
N ILE A 75 3.12 -8.81 -3.26
CA ILE A 75 3.65 -8.42 -4.56
C ILE A 75 4.67 -7.30 -4.42
N LEU A 76 4.36 -6.28 -3.64
CA LEU A 76 5.23 -5.12 -3.47
C LEU A 76 6.48 -5.43 -2.64
N ALA A 77 6.39 -6.31 -1.64
CA ALA A 77 7.55 -6.79 -0.91
C ALA A 77 8.52 -7.54 -1.84
N SER A 78 7.98 -8.33 -2.78
CA SER A 78 8.80 -9.08 -3.76
C SER A 78 9.39 -8.22 -4.89
N MET A 79 9.02 -6.94 -5.01
CA MET A 79 9.70 -5.98 -5.89
C MET A 79 10.97 -5.39 -5.25
N THR A 80 11.44 -5.97 -4.16
CA THR A 80 12.56 -5.50 -3.35
C THR A 80 13.50 -6.64 -2.97
N ASP A 81 14.55 -6.32 -2.27
CA ASP A 81 15.51 -7.25 -1.69
C ASP A 81 15.08 -7.83 -0.32
N ASP A 82 13.80 -7.74 0.01
CA ASP A 82 13.29 -8.23 1.30
C ASP A 82 12.62 -9.60 1.21
N SER A 83 12.02 -9.94 0.06
CA SER A 83 11.12 -11.09 -0.02
C SER A 83 11.13 -11.78 -1.38
N ASP A 84 11.05 -13.11 -1.35
CA ASP A 84 10.67 -13.94 -2.50
C ASP A 84 9.14 -14.14 -2.50
N TYR A 85 8.53 -14.19 -3.69
CA TYR A 85 7.14 -14.55 -3.87
C TYR A 85 7.00 -15.63 -4.96
N LYS A 86 6.48 -16.78 -4.57
CA LYS A 86 6.46 -17.98 -5.40
C LYS A 86 5.40 -17.98 -6.50
N ASN A 87 4.40 -17.15 -6.40
CA ASN A 87 3.37 -17.11 -7.44
C ASN A 87 3.99 -16.68 -8.77
N SER A 88 3.85 -17.51 -9.78
CA SER A 88 4.52 -17.43 -11.08
C SER A 88 4.39 -16.08 -11.80
N LYS A 89 3.35 -15.31 -11.48
CA LYS A 89 3.09 -14.03 -12.14
C LYS A 89 3.75 -12.83 -11.47
N VAL A 90 4.06 -12.94 -10.18
CA VAL A 90 4.73 -11.89 -9.40
C VAL A 90 6.22 -12.17 -9.26
N GLY A 91 6.60 -13.42 -9.12
CA GLY A 91 7.97 -13.87 -9.23
C GLY A 91 8.68 -13.42 -10.52
N LEU A 92 7.91 -12.99 -11.53
CA LEU A 92 8.45 -12.39 -12.75
C LEU A 92 9.13 -11.03 -12.50
N ILE A 93 8.77 -10.29 -11.45
CA ILE A 93 9.33 -8.96 -11.20
C ILE A 93 10.78 -9.07 -10.71
N TYR A 94 11.02 -9.84 -9.66
CA TYR A 94 12.38 -10.00 -9.13
C TYR A 94 13.24 -10.95 -9.97
N SER A 95 12.62 -11.82 -10.78
CA SER A 95 13.34 -12.65 -11.75
C SER A 95 13.66 -11.94 -13.07
N GLY A 96 13.23 -10.68 -13.21
CA GLY A 96 13.51 -9.85 -14.37
C GLY A 96 12.65 -10.11 -15.62
N TYR A 97 11.43 -10.65 -15.46
CA TYR A 97 10.54 -10.98 -16.59
C TYR A 97 9.21 -10.22 -16.60
N LEU A 98 9.15 -9.04 -15.95
CA LEU A 98 7.94 -8.25 -15.99
C LEU A 98 7.66 -7.76 -17.42
N VAL A 99 6.45 -8.00 -17.92
CA VAL A 99 6.02 -7.61 -19.27
C VAL A 99 4.80 -6.70 -19.24
N SER A 100 4.68 -5.84 -20.24
CA SER A 100 3.59 -4.85 -20.33
C SER A 100 2.20 -5.46 -20.49
N SER A 101 2.10 -6.71 -20.92
CA SER A 101 0.84 -7.46 -21.00
C SER A 101 0.39 -8.08 -19.67
N ASP A 102 1.19 -7.94 -18.60
CA ASP A 102 0.77 -8.39 -17.27
C ASP A 102 -0.34 -7.49 -16.72
N THR A 103 -1.53 -8.05 -16.60
CA THR A 103 -2.71 -7.34 -16.08
C THR A 103 -2.89 -7.48 -14.57
N GLN A 104 -2.17 -8.38 -13.91
CA GLN A 104 -2.40 -8.66 -12.49
C GLN A 104 -1.75 -7.63 -11.56
N VAL A 105 -0.54 -7.21 -11.84
CA VAL A 105 0.17 -6.22 -11.01
C VAL A 105 -0.02 -4.83 -11.62
N ALA A 106 0.61 -4.60 -12.79
CA ALA A 106 0.59 -3.29 -13.43
C ALA A 106 -0.83 -2.85 -13.83
N GLY A 107 -1.66 -3.77 -14.36
CA GLY A 107 -3.02 -3.45 -14.75
C GLY A 107 -3.94 -3.13 -13.56
N SER A 108 -3.86 -3.90 -12.48
CA SER A 108 -4.75 -3.73 -11.33
C SER A 108 -4.51 -2.42 -10.57
N ILE A 109 -3.26 -2.05 -10.35
CA ILE A 109 -2.88 -0.79 -9.69
C ILE A 109 -3.35 0.41 -10.51
N TRP A 110 -3.10 0.39 -11.82
CA TRP A 110 -3.53 1.44 -12.75
C TRP A 110 -5.05 1.62 -12.74
N GLN A 111 -5.79 0.54 -12.98
CA GLN A 111 -7.26 0.58 -13.04
C GLN A 111 -7.89 1.05 -11.73
N ARG A 112 -7.39 0.57 -10.58
CA ARG A 112 -7.89 1.01 -9.29
C ARG A 112 -7.64 2.50 -9.09
N GLY A 113 -6.43 2.98 -9.36
CA GLY A 113 -6.07 4.38 -9.23
C GLY A 113 -7.01 5.28 -10.02
N TYR A 114 -7.20 5.00 -11.32
CA TYR A 114 -8.08 5.81 -12.17
C TYR A 114 -9.56 5.66 -11.85
N ARG A 115 -10.00 4.48 -11.40
CA ARG A 115 -11.37 4.30 -10.91
C ARG A 115 -11.65 5.17 -9.67
N THR A 116 -10.71 5.24 -8.75
CA THR A 116 -10.82 6.10 -7.56
C THR A 116 -10.78 7.57 -7.94
N ILE A 117 -9.86 7.97 -8.81
CA ILE A 117 -9.77 9.35 -9.33
C ILE A 117 -11.09 9.77 -9.99
N PHE A 118 -11.70 8.89 -10.81
CA PHE A 118 -13.01 9.15 -11.40
C PHE A 118 -14.08 9.38 -10.32
N LYS A 119 -14.18 8.50 -9.33
CA LYS A 119 -15.15 8.64 -8.22
C LYS A 119 -14.96 9.96 -7.46
N VAL A 120 -13.70 10.34 -7.18
CA VAL A 120 -13.41 11.62 -6.52
C VAL A 120 -13.81 12.81 -7.39
N ASN A 121 -13.46 12.77 -8.69
CA ASN A 121 -13.85 13.85 -9.61
C ASN A 121 -15.37 14.00 -9.69
N TYR A 122 -16.09 12.87 -9.74
CA TYR A 122 -17.56 12.86 -9.74
C TYR A 122 -18.14 13.39 -8.42
N PHE A 123 -17.57 12.99 -7.27
CA PHE A 123 -17.93 13.52 -5.96
C PHE A 123 -17.76 15.04 -5.90
N LEU A 124 -16.58 15.54 -6.28
CA LEU A 124 -16.26 16.98 -6.22
C LEU A 124 -17.13 17.81 -7.17
N ALA A 125 -17.58 17.25 -8.29
CA ALA A 125 -18.48 17.92 -9.22
C ALA A 125 -19.93 18.04 -8.69
N ASN A 126 -20.30 17.26 -7.69
CA ASN A 126 -21.69 17.17 -7.21
C ASN A 126 -21.90 17.57 -5.75
N VAL A 127 -20.88 17.48 -4.89
CA VAL A 127 -21.00 17.69 -3.43
C VAL A 127 -21.54 19.08 -3.07
N ASP A 128 -21.34 20.09 -3.90
CA ASP A 128 -21.85 21.44 -3.67
C ASP A 128 -23.38 21.53 -3.74
N LYS A 129 -24.04 20.59 -4.44
CA LYS A 129 -25.50 20.48 -4.50
C LYS A 129 -26.11 20.07 -3.16
N VAL A 130 -25.33 19.39 -2.31
CA VAL A 130 -25.78 18.85 -1.03
C VAL A 130 -25.91 19.95 0.01
N LYS A 131 -27.06 20.01 0.68
CA LYS A 131 -27.29 20.89 1.84
C LYS A 131 -26.73 20.23 3.09
N MET A 132 -25.63 20.77 3.61
CA MET A 132 -24.97 20.29 4.83
C MET A 132 -24.21 21.46 5.50
N ASP A 133 -23.77 21.25 6.72
CA ASP A 133 -22.91 22.20 7.44
C ASP A 133 -21.65 22.52 6.64
N ALA A 134 -21.23 23.78 6.62
CA ALA A 134 -20.12 24.24 5.80
C ALA A 134 -18.77 23.63 6.22
N ALA A 135 -18.53 23.50 7.54
CA ALA A 135 -17.30 22.90 8.05
C ALA A 135 -17.26 21.40 7.74
N LYS A 136 -18.42 20.72 7.86
CA LYS A 136 -18.56 19.31 7.49
C LYS A 136 -18.36 19.10 5.99
N LYS A 137 -18.88 19.99 5.15
CA LYS A 137 -18.65 19.97 3.69
C LYS A 137 -17.16 20.11 3.37
N ALA A 138 -16.48 21.06 3.99
CA ALA A 138 -15.04 21.27 3.81
C ALA A 138 -14.24 20.01 4.22
N GLU A 139 -14.60 19.37 5.33
CA GLU A 139 -13.97 18.13 5.81
C GLU A 139 -14.13 16.98 4.80
N VAL A 140 -15.34 16.70 4.29
CA VAL A 140 -15.56 15.60 3.34
C VAL A 140 -14.91 15.86 1.98
N ILE A 141 -14.84 17.12 1.55
CA ILE A 141 -14.09 17.54 0.36
C ILE A 141 -12.58 17.32 0.57
N ALA A 142 -12.06 17.62 1.77
CA ALA A 142 -10.67 17.40 2.11
C ALA A 142 -10.30 15.90 2.10
N GLU A 143 -11.18 15.03 2.62
CA GLU A 143 -10.99 13.59 2.54
C GLU A 143 -10.98 13.09 1.08
N ALA A 144 -11.91 13.55 0.26
CA ALA A 144 -11.95 13.21 -1.15
C ALA A 144 -10.67 13.65 -1.90
N LYS A 145 -10.20 14.89 -1.66
CA LYS A 145 -8.93 15.39 -2.22
C LYS A 145 -7.72 14.56 -1.75
N PHE A 146 -7.68 14.20 -0.47
CA PHE A 146 -6.64 13.31 0.04
C PHE A 146 -6.64 11.98 -0.72
N LEU A 147 -7.79 11.34 -0.89
CA LEU A 147 -7.90 10.05 -1.60
C LEU A 147 -7.41 10.16 -3.04
N ARG A 148 -7.75 11.24 -3.76
CA ARG A 148 -7.24 11.48 -5.12
C ARG A 148 -5.73 11.69 -5.14
N ALA A 149 -5.21 12.48 -4.22
CA ALA A 149 -3.78 12.74 -4.10
C ALA A 149 -3.00 11.48 -3.72
N TYR A 150 -3.56 10.62 -2.88
CA TYR A 150 -2.97 9.32 -2.52
C TYR A 150 -2.85 8.40 -3.74
N GLU A 151 -3.90 8.34 -4.58
CA GLU A 151 -3.83 7.56 -5.82
C GLU A 151 -2.78 8.13 -6.79
N TYR A 152 -2.68 9.47 -6.93
CA TYR A 152 -1.62 10.07 -7.76
C TYR A 152 -0.22 9.85 -7.19
N TRP A 153 -0.05 9.87 -5.86
CA TRP A 153 1.19 9.46 -5.24
C TRP A 153 1.54 8.00 -5.59
N ALA A 154 0.59 7.09 -5.46
CA ALA A 154 0.80 5.68 -5.78
C ALA A 154 1.12 5.47 -7.27
N LEU A 155 0.35 6.09 -8.17
CA LEU A 155 0.59 6.03 -9.61
C LEU A 155 1.96 6.62 -9.99
N ALA A 156 2.34 7.77 -9.43
CA ALA A 156 3.65 8.39 -9.64
C ALA A 156 4.79 7.49 -9.17
N MET A 157 4.60 6.85 -8.01
CA MET A 157 5.58 5.93 -7.45
C MET A 157 5.78 4.70 -8.34
N TYR A 158 4.70 4.12 -8.90
CA TYR A 158 4.81 2.90 -9.68
C TYR A 158 5.12 3.13 -11.16
N TYR A 159 4.57 4.17 -11.78
CA TYR A 159 4.65 4.38 -13.24
C TYR A 159 5.43 5.64 -13.66
N GLY A 160 5.82 6.48 -12.71
CA GLY A 160 6.40 7.79 -13.02
C GLY A 160 5.33 8.78 -13.47
N GLY A 161 5.53 9.45 -14.61
CA GLY A 161 4.52 10.32 -15.19
C GLY A 161 3.30 9.54 -15.68
N VAL A 162 2.09 10.07 -15.43
CA VAL A 162 0.80 9.43 -15.78
C VAL A 162 -0.22 10.48 -16.24
N PRO A 163 -1.31 10.14 -16.92
CA PRO A 163 -2.39 11.08 -17.24
C PRO A 163 -2.94 11.79 -16.00
N LEU A 164 -3.01 13.13 -16.05
CA LEU A 164 -3.47 13.95 -14.93
C LEU A 164 -4.93 14.39 -15.14
N VAL A 165 -5.86 13.56 -14.66
CA VAL A 165 -7.30 13.71 -14.82
C VAL A 165 -7.90 14.44 -13.61
N LYS A 166 -8.37 15.69 -13.80
CA LYS A 166 -8.85 16.57 -12.72
C LYS A 166 -10.37 16.79 -12.74
N LYS A 167 -11.07 16.23 -13.72
CA LYS A 167 -12.54 16.33 -13.90
C LYS A 167 -13.10 15.00 -14.40
N VAL A 168 -14.40 14.87 -14.43
CA VAL A 168 -15.07 13.77 -15.16
C VAL A 168 -14.85 13.97 -16.66
N LEU A 169 -14.33 12.94 -17.32
CA LEU A 169 -14.04 12.95 -18.76
C LEU A 169 -15.14 12.23 -19.54
N THR A 170 -15.38 12.67 -20.78
CA THR A 170 -16.07 11.88 -21.78
C THR A 170 -15.20 10.71 -22.25
N VAL A 171 -15.77 9.76 -22.99
CA VAL A 171 -15.00 8.62 -23.56
C VAL A 171 -13.90 9.13 -24.50
N ASP A 172 -14.21 10.08 -25.38
CA ASP A 172 -13.24 10.64 -26.33
C ASP A 172 -12.11 11.40 -25.62
N GLU A 173 -12.42 12.19 -24.59
CA GLU A 173 -11.44 12.84 -23.75
C GLU A 173 -10.56 11.81 -23.04
N SER A 174 -11.12 10.73 -22.52
CA SER A 174 -10.38 9.66 -21.84
C SER A 174 -9.37 8.98 -22.78
N ASN A 175 -9.82 8.63 -24.00
CA ASN A 175 -8.99 7.96 -25.01
C ASN A 175 -7.96 8.89 -25.69
N SER A 176 -7.91 10.16 -25.31
CA SER A 176 -6.98 11.15 -25.87
C SER A 176 -6.02 11.77 -24.85
N GLN A 177 -6.04 11.27 -23.61
CA GLN A 177 -5.13 11.76 -22.56
C GLN A 177 -3.68 11.47 -22.88
N VAL A 178 -2.79 12.41 -22.55
CA VAL A 178 -1.33 12.22 -22.59
C VAL A 178 -0.79 12.05 -21.17
N ARG A 179 0.36 11.44 -21.04
CA ARG A 179 1.06 11.36 -19.76
C ARG A 179 1.59 12.76 -19.39
N ALA A 180 1.25 13.22 -18.20
CA ALA A 180 1.95 14.32 -17.55
C ALA A 180 3.32 13.83 -17.06
N THR A 181 4.24 14.75 -16.88
CA THR A 181 5.55 14.45 -16.29
C THR A 181 5.40 14.04 -14.82
N LEU A 182 6.39 13.32 -14.30
CA LEU A 182 6.43 12.97 -12.87
C LEU A 182 6.29 14.22 -11.98
N ALA A 183 6.98 15.31 -12.32
CA ALA A 183 6.92 16.56 -11.57
C ALA A 183 5.51 17.16 -11.54
N GLU A 184 4.81 17.21 -12.69
CA GLU A 184 3.44 17.72 -12.75
C GLU A 184 2.46 16.89 -11.90
N VAL A 185 2.63 15.56 -11.90
CA VAL A 185 1.79 14.65 -11.08
C VAL A 185 2.06 14.85 -9.60
N THR A 186 3.34 14.90 -9.19
CA THR A 186 3.71 15.08 -7.77
C THR A 186 3.33 16.47 -7.26
N ASP A 187 3.47 17.53 -8.07
CA ASP A 187 3.07 18.89 -7.70
C ASP A 187 1.55 19.02 -7.55
N PHE A 188 0.78 18.38 -8.43
CA PHE A 188 -0.67 18.31 -8.26
C PHE A 188 -1.06 17.58 -6.96
N ALA A 189 -0.48 16.41 -6.71
CA ALA A 189 -0.76 15.65 -5.49
C ALA A 189 -0.38 16.45 -4.22
N LYS A 190 0.77 17.11 -4.19
CA LYS A 190 1.18 18.00 -3.08
C LYS A 190 0.20 19.15 -2.87
N THR A 191 -0.30 19.77 -3.94
CA THR A 191 -1.30 20.84 -3.87
C THR A 191 -2.60 20.36 -3.25
N GLU A 192 -3.11 19.19 -3.67
CA GLU A 192 -4.30 18.58 -3.09
C GLU A 192 -4.11 18.24 -1.60
N LEU A 193 -2.93 17.72 -1.23
CA LEU A 193 -2.62 17.37 0.17
C LEU A 193 -2.51 18.59 1.08
N VAL A 194 -1.97 19.71 0.59
CA VAL A 194 -1.96 20.98 1.32
C VAL A 194 -3.40 21.47 1.55
N ALA A 195 -4.23 21.45 0.50
CA ALA A 195 -5.63 21.83 0.61
C ALA A 195 -6.40 20.90 1.58
N ALA A 196 -6.15 19.60 1.51
CA ALA A 196 -6.76 18.62 2.41
C ALA A 196 -6.33 18.83 3.88
N ALA A 197 -5.03 19.00 4.13
CA ALA A 197 -4.50 19.18 5.49
C ALA A 197 -5.06 20.40 6.21
N LYS A 198 -5.54 21.42 5.47
CA LYS A 198 -6.15 22.62 6.04
C LYS A 198 -7.46 22.30 6.78
N ASP A 199 -8.31 21.46 6.17
CA ASP A 199 -9.68 21.21 6.63
C ASP A 199 -9.85 19.83 7.31
N LEU A 200 -8.80 18.98 7.29
CA LEU A 200 -8.78 17.71 8.01
C LEU A 200 -8.51 17.90 9.50
N PRO A 201 -9.24 17.18 10.39
CA PRO A 201 -9.01 17.25 11.82
C PRO A 201 -7.68 16.58 12.23
N ALA A 202 -7.09 17.07 13.33
CA ALA A 202 -5.89 16.47 13.91
C ALA A 202 -6.17 15.12 14.61
N THR A 203 -7.37 14.96 15.16
CA THR A 203 -7.85 13.73 15.83
C THR A 203 -9.32 13.49 15.48
N ARG A 204 -9.77 12.24 15.66
CA ARG A 204 -11.18 11.84 15.50
C ARG A 204 -11.64 11.00 16.69
N PRO A 205 -12.95 11.01 17.01
CA PRO A 205 -13.50 10.07 17.97
C PRO A 205 -13.44 8.63 17.42
N ASP A 206 -13.48 7.64 18.31
CA ASP A 206 -13.40 6.21 17.95
C ASP A 206 -14.47 5.76 16.94
N SER A 207 -15.67 6.38 16.99
CA SER A 207 -16.74 6.13 16.01
C SER A 207 -16.40 6.51 14.56
N GLN A 208 -15.31 7.26 14.37
CA GLN A 208 -14.79 7.67 13.06
C GLN A 208 -13.39 7.11 12.78
N LYS A 209 -12.99 6.06 13.51
CA LYS A 209 -11.72 5.35 13.26
C LYS A 209 -11.60 4.96 11.79
N GLY A 210 -10.40 5.11 11.22
CA GLY A 210 -10.10 4.81 9.81
C GLY A 210 -10.38 5.95 8.83
N ARG A 211 -11.07 7.04 9.26
CA ARG A 211 -11.17 8.24 8.41
C ARG A 211 -9.89 9.06 8.46
N ILE A 212 -9.60 9.73 7.35
CA ILE A 212 -8.36 10.48 7.15
C ILE A 212 -8.17 11.59 8.19
N LEU A 213 -6.95 11.67 8.73
CA LEU A 213 -6.49 12.72 9.64
C LEU A 213 -5.54 13.69 8.92
N LYS A 214 -5.38 14.90 9.47
CA LYS A 214 -4.38 15.89 9.02
C LYS A 214 -2.98 15.28 8.90
N ALA A 215 -2.55 14.50 9.89
CA ALA A 215 -1.26 13.83 9.90
C ALA A 215 -1.05 12.91 8.69
N ALA A 216 -2.09 12.23 8.21
CA ALA A 216 -2.01 11.37 7.02
C ALA A 216 -1.73 12.20 5.75
N ALA A 217 -2.42 13.33 5.58
CA ALA A 217 -2.19 14.21 4.43
C ALA A 217 -0.76 14.78 4.42
N LEU A 218 -0.29 15.23 5.56
CA LEU A 218 1.09 15.71 5.72
C LEU A 218 2.11 14.60 5.49
N ALA A 219 1.88 13.38 5.98
CA ALA A 219 2.82 12.27 5.81
C ALA A 219 2.97 11.86 4.33
N VAL A 220 1.86 11.80 3.56
CA VAL A 220 1.93 11.54 2.11
C VAL A 220 2.62 12.69 1.37
N LYS A 221 2.37 13.94 1.77
CA LYS A 221 3.09 15.11 1.25
C LYS A 221 4.61 14.98 1.51
N GLY A 222 5.00 14.61 2.73
CA GLY A 222 6.40 14.38 3.08
C GLY A 222 7.05 13.26 2.26
N ARG A 223 6.34 12.15 1.98
CA ARG A 223 6.80 11.10 1.07
C ARG A 223 7.11 11.63 -0.34
N LEU A 224 6.23 12.50 -0.88
CA LEU A 224 6.46 13.16 -2.18
C LEU A 224 7.66 14.09 -2.14
N GLU A 225 7.83 14.87 -1.06
CA GLU A 225 8.96 15.78 -0.90
C GLU A 225 10.29 15.03 -0.78
N LEU A 226 10.33 13.90 -0.07
CA LEU A 226 11.51 13.02 -0.04
C LEU A 226 11.81 12.42 -1.43
N MET A 227 10.78 12.01 -2.17
CA MET A 227 10.93 11.48 -3.53
C MET A 227 11.49 12.53 -4.49
N ASP A 228 11.03 13.77 -4.39
CA ASP A 228 11.47 14.91 -5.19
C ASP A 228 12.79 15.52 -4.67
N LYS A 229 13.38 14.98 -3.59
CA LYS A 229 14.58 15.51 -2.90
C LYS A 229 14.42 16.96 -2.42
N LYS A 230 13.19 17.34 -2.07
CA LYS A 230 12.85 18.64 -1.47
C LYS A 230 13.04 18.58 0.06
N TRP A 231 14.29 18.40 0.47
CA TRP A 231 14.65 18.09 1.85
C TRP A 231 14.16 19.14 2.85
N ALA A 232 14.35 20.43 2.55
CA ALA A 232 13.92 21.53 3.40
C ALA A 232 12.40 21.57 3.59
N ASP A 233 11.62 21.22 2.57
CA ASP A 233 10.17 21.15 2.65
C ASP A 233 9.75 19.91 3.45
N ALA A 234 10.39 18.76 3.23
CA ALA A 234 10.16 17.54 4.00
C ALA A 234 10.43 17.76 5.51
N VAL A 235 11.50 18.47 5.87
CA VAL A 235 11.78 18.85 7.27
C VAL A 235 10.61 19.61 7.87
N LYS A 236 10.09 20.64 7.18
CA LYS A 236 8.95 21.43 7.66
C LYS A 236 7.69 20.56 7.80
N THR A 237 7.41 19.74 6.80
CA THR A 237 6.21 18.90 6.76
C THR A 237 6.22 17.85 7.88
N TYR A 238 7.29 17.12 8.07
CA TYR A 238 7.37 16.14 9.15
C TYR A 238 7.40 16.80 10.53
N LYS A 239 8.04 17.99 10.64
CA LYS A 239 8.00 18.77 11.89
C LYS A 239 6.58 19.19 12.24
N GLU A 240 5.76 19.60 11.25
CA GLU A 240 4.34 19.93 11.48
C GLU A 240 3.58 18.74 12.07
N ILE A 241 3.82 17.49 11.59
CA ILE A 241 3.19 16.29 12.17
C ILE A 241 3.64 16.07 13.61
N ILE A 242 4.94 16.23 13.89
CA ILE A 242 5.51 16.09 15.25
C ILE A 242 4.85 17.11 16.19
N ASP A 243 4.69 18.35 15.74
CA ASP A 243 4.13 19.45 16.52
C ASP A 243 2.62 19.33 16.80
N LEU A 244 1.89 18.51 16.02
CA LEU A 244 0.50 18.16 16.37
C LEU A 244 0.42 17.46 17.73
N ASN A 245 1.47 16.79 18.14
CA ASN A 245 1.55 16.06 19.43
C ASN A 245 0.38 15.09 19.66
N THR A 246 -0.16 14.50 18.59
CA THR A 246 -1.30 13.57 18.61
C THR A 246 -0.87 12.11 18.53
N HIS A 247 0.37 11.85 18.14
CA HIS A 247 0.91 10.51 17.92
C HIS A 247 2.14 10.24 18.80
N ILE A 248 2.34 8.97 19.15
CA ILE A 248 3.48 8.51 19.96
C ILE A 248 4.04 7.21 19.39
N ILE A 249 5.25 6.83 19.77
CA ILE A 249 5.76 5.46 19.55
C ILE A 249 5.10 4.54 20.58
N ASP A 250 4.41 3.49 20.09
CA ASP A 250 3.82 2.47 20.96
C ASP A 250 4.96 1.59 21.55
N PRO A 251 4.97 1.32 22.85
CA PRO A 251 5.97 0.43 23.45
C PRO A 251 5.91 -1.02 22.92
N ARG A 252 4.79 -1.43 22.33
CA ARG A 252 4.51 -2.79 21.88
C ARG A 252 4.69 -2.91 20.37
N TYR A 253 5.85 -3.38 19.91
CA TYR A 253 6.12 -3.47 18.47
C TYR A 253 5.19 -4.45 17.73
N LYS A 254 5.02 -5.68 18.29
CA LYS A 254 4.22 -6.71 17.61
C LYS A 254 2.73 -6.38 17.65
N ALA A 255 2.23 -5.92 18.79
CA ALA A 255 0.81 -5.72 19.02
C ALA A 255 0.15 -4.71 18.07
N ILE A 256 0.89 -3.70 17.56
CA ILE A 256 0.33 -2.71 16.62
C ILE A 256 -0.11 -3.31 15.28
N PHE A 257 0.37 -4.51 14.94
CA PHE A 257 0.01 -5.26 13.73
C PHE A 257 -1.04 -6.35 13.97
N GLU A 258 -1.64 -6.35 15.14
CA GLU A 258 -2.67 -7.30 15.57
C GLU A 258 -3.93 -6.52 15.99
N GLU A 259 -5.12 -7.14 15.92
CA GLU A 259 -6.41 -6.52 16.26
C GLU A 259 -6.40 -5.79 17.61
N LYS A 260 -5.70 -6.36 18.62
CA LYS A 260 -5.54 -5.73 19.95
C LYS A 260 -4.72 -4.42 19.95
N GLY A 261 -4.03 -4.08 18.88
CA GLY A 261 -3.20 -2.88 18.73
C GLY A 261 -3.78 -1.80 17.87
N GLU A 262 -4.94 -1.99 17.28
CA GLU A 262 -5.56 -1.06 16.32
C GLU A 262 -5.91 0.32 16.90
N SER A 263 -6.03 0.45 18.23
CA SER A 263 -6.21 1.73 18.92
C SER A 263 -4.89 2.46 19.21
N SER A 264 -3.77 1.93 18.74
CA SER A 264 -2.45 2.53 18.97
C SER A 264 -2.37 3.93 18.38
N LYS A 265 -1.92 4.89 19.19
CA LYS A 265 -1.62 6.26 18.73
C LYS A 265 -0.39 6.34 17.81
N GLU A 266 0.30 5.24 17.56
CA GLU A 266 1.35 5.19 16.53
C GLU A 266 0.76 5.15 15.12
N ILE A 267 -0.44 4.58 14.94
CA ILE A 267 -1.10 4.44 13.64
C ILE A 267 -1.64 5.79 13.18
N ILE A 268 -1.21 6.23 11.99
CA ILE A 268 -1.67 7.48 11.34
C ILE A 268 -2.70 7.18 10.27
N LEU A 269 -2.51 6.11 9.52
CA LEU A 269 -3.40 5.67 8.45
C LEU A 269 -3.41 4.16 8.35
N SER A 270 -4.58 3.55 8.43
CA SER A 270 -4.78 2.11 8.19
C SER A 270 -5.99 1.84 7.31
N THR A 271 -6.01 0.68 6.67
CA THR A 271 -7.25 0.07 6.18
C THR A 271 -7.86 -0.70 7.32
N ASN A 272 -9.10 -0.37 7.66
CA ASN A 272 -9.81 -1.10 8.71
C ASN A 272 -10.29 -2.45 8.18
N CYS A 273 -9.92 -3.51 8.89
CA CYS A 273 -10.42 -4.85 8.67
C CYS A 273 -11.44 -5.22 9.75
N ILE A 274 -12.36 -6.12 9.43
CA ILE A 274 -13.39 -6.60 10.35
C ILE A 274 -13.41 -8.12 10.26
N ALA A 275 -13.12 -8.78 11.38
CA ALA A 275 -13.07 -10.24 11.45
C ALA A 275 -14.34 -10.88 10.87
N GLY A 276 -14.15 -11.82 9.95
CA GLY A 276 -15.24 -12.58 9.32
C GLY A 276 -16.09 -11.82 8.29
N LEU A 277 -15.94 -10.48 8.16
CA LEU A 277 -16.73 -9.67 7.23
C LEU A 277 -15.84 -9.01 6.16
N TYR A 278 -14.81 -8.31 6.56
CA TYR A 278 -13.82 -7.66 5.71
C TYR A 278 -12.43 -7.95 6.28
N GLY A 279 -12.03 -9.21 6.20
CA GLY A 279 -10.80 -9.69 6.82
C GLY A 279 -9.53 -9.24 6.09
N ASN A 280 -8.43 -9.28 6.83
CA ASN A 280 -7.10 -9.06 6.30
C ASN A 280 -6.64 -10.30 5.50
N PRO A 281 -6.46 -10.21 4.18
CA PRO A 281 -6.07 -11.36 3.36
C PRO A 281 -4.62 -11.81 3.58
N GLN A 282 -3.78 -11.01 4.24
CA GLN A 282 -2.37 -11.36 4.47
C GLN A 282 -2.17 -12.58 5.33
N ASN A 283 -3.05 -12.81 6.30
CA ASN A 283 -3.00 -14.00 7.15
C ASN A 283 -3.09 -15.30 6.33
N GLN A 284 -3.55 -15.21 5.08
CA GLN A 284 -3.71 -16.35 4.19
C GLN A 284 -2.39 -16.79 3.54
N LEU A 285 -1.53 -15.84 3.21
CA LEU A 285 -0.34 -16.06 2.39
C LEU A 285 0.94 -16.23 3.22
N GLY A 286 1.01 -15.55 4.37
CA GLY A 286 2.15 -15.62 5.28
C GLY A 286 2.22 -16.88 6.14
N TYR A 287 1.12 -17.62 6.30
CA TYR A 287 1.09 -18.78 7.20
C TYR A 287 1.72 -20.02 6.61
N HIS A 288 2.53 -20.70 7.43
CA HIS A 288 2.99 -22.03 7.12
C HIS A 288 1.80 -23.01 7.08
N PRO A 289 1.71 -23.91 6.07
CA PRO A 289 0.61 -24.86 5.91
C PRO A 289 0.33 -25.73 7.16
N ASP A 290 1.38 -26.14 7.86
CA ASP A 290 1.26 -27.02 9.03
C ASP A 290 0.79 -26.27 10.31
N VAL A 291 0.81 -24.91 10.31
CA VAL A 291 0.43 -24.10 11.47
C VAL A 291 -0.99 -23.55 11.33
N TYR A 292 -1.40 -23.16 10.11
CA TYR A 292 -2.71 -22.56 9.84
C TYR A 292 -3.34 -22.98 8.51
N GLY A 293 -2.80 -23.97 7.81
CA GLY A 293 -3.25 -24.31 6.46
C GLY A 293 -2.97 -23.22 5.44
N GLY A 294 -2.00 -22.33 5.72
CA GLY A 294 -1.57 -21.27 4.81
C GLY A 294 -0.76 -21.80 3.64
N TYR A 295 -0.48 -20.93 2.68
CA TYR A 295 0.23 -21.31 1.46
C TYR A 295 1.74 -21.07 1.52
N GLN A 296 2.21 -20.26 2.45
CA GLN A 296 3.61 -19.76 2.53
C GLN A 296 4.17 -19.44 1.14
N GLU A 297 3.45 -18.58 0.41
CA GLU A 297 3.82 -18.25 -0.97
C GLU A 297 5.01 -17.31 -1.05
N ASP A 298 5.35 -16.64 0.06
CA ASP A 298 6.47 -15.73 0.17
C ASP A 298 7.34 -16.03 1.39
N GLY A 299 8.60 -15.62 1.31
CA GLY A 299 9.58 -15.78 2.36
C GLY A 299 10.61 -14.66 2.36
N ALA A 300 11.05 -14.27 3.55
CA ALA A 300 12.11 -13.27 3.68
C ALA A 300 13.42 -13.78 3.07
N PHE A 301 14.19 -12.87 2.45
CA PHE A 301 15.56 -13.18 2.06
C PHE A 301 16.51 -13.14 3.25
N GLU A 302 17.60 -13.90 3.18
CA GLU A 302 18.69 -13.86 4.17
C GLU A 302 19.29 -12.46 4.28
N GLU A 303 19.31 -11.70 3.19
CA GLU A 303 19.77 -10.32 3.14
C GLU A 303 18.98 -9.41 4.07
N LEU A 304 17.67 -9.64 4.25
CA LEU A 304 16.88 -8.96 5.25
C LEU A 304 17.14 -9.51 6.66
N VAL A 305 17.16 -10.84 6.83
CA VAL A 305 17.41 -11.47 8.13
C VAL A 305 18.75 -11.02 8.71
N SER A 306 19.77 -10.88 7.87
CA SER A 306 21.10 -10.38 8.27
C SER A 306 21.13 -8.90 8.65
N CYS A 307 20.18 -8.08 8.19
CA CYS A 307 20.09 -6.66 8.54
C CYS A 307 19.66 -6.40 10.00
N TYR A 308 19.00 -7.36 10.63
CA TYR A 308 18.67 -7.26 12.05
C TYR A 308 19.96 -7.43 12.87
N LEU A 309 20.37 -6.37 13.56
CA LEU A 309 21.60 -6.34 14.31
C LEU A 309 21.57 -7.28 15.53
N MET A 310 22.71 -7.51 16.13
CA MET A 310 22.81 -8.11 17.45
C MET A 310 22.40 -7.12 18.54
N LYS A 311 22.08 -7.59 19.75
CA LYS A 311 21.63 -6.73 20.87
C LYS A 311 22.63 -5.67 21.26
N ASP A 312 23.91 -5.87 20.97
CA ASP A 312 24.99 -4.89 21.16
C ASP A 312 25.04 -3.81 20.06
N GLY A 313 24.10 -3.85 19.10
CA GLY A 313 24.00 -2.90 18.00
C GLY A 313 24.98 -3.16 16.85
N LEU A 314 25.76 -4.24 16.90
CA LEU A 314 26.71 -4.61 15.86
C LEU A 314 26.10 -5.60 14.84
N PRO A 315 26.60 -5.62 13.59
CA PRO A 315 26.29 -6.66 12.63
C PRO A 315 26.74 -8.05 13.10
N ILE A 316 26.11 -9.11 12.58
CA ILE A 316 26.43 -10.50 12.91
C ILE A 316 27.89 -10.87 12.61
N GLU A 317 28.51 -10.22 11.63
CA GLU A 317 29.87 -10.47 11.22
C GLU A 317 30.92 -9.97 12.23
N THR A 318 30.55 -8.98 13.05
CA THR A 318 31.50 -8.29 13.95
C THR A 318 31.14 -8.39 15.43
N SER A 319 29.91 -8.78 15.74
CA SER A 319 29.46 -8.88 17.13
C SER A 319 30.04 -10.09 17.85
N PRO A 320 30.63 -9.93 19.04
CA PRO A 320 31.05 -11.03 19.90
C PRO A 320 29.88 -11.86 20.46
N LEU A 321 28.65 -11.37 20.36
CA LEU A 321 27.45 -12.07 20.82
C LEU A 321 26.96 -13.11 19.80
N TYR A 322 27.51 -13.13 18.58
CA TYR A 322 27.07 -14.04 17.53
C TYR A 322 27.64 -15.45 17.72
N ASP A 323 26.76 -16.42 17.85
CA ASP A 323 27.09 -17.85 17.90
C ASP A 323 26.53 -18.55 16.64
N LYS A 324 27.44 -19.14 15.83
CA LYS A 324 27.07 -19.85 14.62
C LYS A 324 26.16 -21.06 14.88
N SER A 325 26.25 -21.68 16.06
CA SER A 325 25.39 -22.80 16.46
C SER A 325 23.96 -22.35 16.84
N LYS A 326 23.81 -21.04 17.13
CA LYS A 326 22.56 -20.42 17.57
C LYS A 326 22.34 -19.08 16.84
N PRO A 327 22.22 -19.07 15.52
CA PRO A 327 22.35 -17.88 14.69
C PRO A 327 21.24 -16.82 14.93
N PHE A 328 20.18 -17.22 15.62
CA PHE A 328 19.04 -16.33 15.92
C PHE A 328 19.01 -15.85 17.37
N GLU A 329 19.92 -16.27 18.23
CA GLU A 329 19.99 -15.75 19.60
C GLU A 329 20.63 -14.35 19.64
N ASN A 330 20.27 -13.56 20.65
CA ASN A 330 20.82 -12.21 20.89
C ASN A 330 20.68 -11.23 19.72
N ARG A 331 19.64 -11.40 18.88
CA ARG A 331 19.32 -10.50 17.76
C ARG A 331 18.34 -9.40 18.17
N ASP A 332 18.20 -8.39 17.33
CA ASP A 332 17.16 -7.37 17.43
C ASP A 332 15.78 -8.04 17.61
N PRO A 333 15.02 -7.69 18.65
CA PRO A 333 13.74 -8.34 18.93
C PRO A 333 12.71 -8.24 17.81
N ARG A 334 12.80 -7.24 16.93
CA ARG A 334 11.93 -7.10 15.77
C ARG A 334 12.06 -8.25 14.79
N LEU A 335 13.22 -8.92 14.74
CA LEU A 335 13.41 -10.15 13.94
C LEU A 335 12.37 -11.22 14.33
N TYR A 336 12.21 -11.45 15.63
CA TYR A 336 11.28 -12.48 16.14
C TYR A 336 9.80 -12.11 15.99
N ALA A 337 9.51 -10.82 15.90
CA ALA A 337 8.15 -10.34 15.65
C ALA A 337 7.77 -10.37 14.16
N THR A 338 8.76 -10.34 13.28
CA THR A 338 8.57 -10.14 11.84
C THR A 338 8.70 -11.43 11.04
N ILE A 339 9.57 -12.36 11.46
CA ILE A 339 9.98 -13.52 10.65
C ILE A 339 9.83 -14.83 11.44
N PHE A 340 9.25 -15.84 10.80
CA PHE A 340 9.33 -17.23 11.26
C PHE A 340 10.73 -17.79 10.98
N LEU A 341 11.45 -18.10 12.04
CA LEU A 341 12.84 -18.58 12.00
C LEU A 341 12.88 -20.08 12.22
N PRO A 342 13.41 -20.87 11.29
CA PRO A 342 13.43 -22.33 11.39
C PRO A 342 14.27 -22.79 12.59
N ASN A 343 13.79 -23.82 13.28
CA ASN A 343 14.34 -24.38 14.51
C ASN A 343 14.40 -23.42 15.72
N TYR A 344 13.86 -22.21 15.59
CA TYR A 344 13.84 -21.19 16.65
C TYR A 344 12.43 -20.78 17.05
N THR A 345 11.60 -20.39 16.10
CA THR A 345 10.24 -19.88 16.39
C THR A 345 9.32 -21.03 16.84
N VAL A 346 8.62 -20.81 17.96
CA VAL A 346 7.45 -21.58 18.38
C VAL A 346 6.21 -20.70 18.19
N PHE A 347 5.17 -21.24 17.59
CA PHE A 347 3.93 -20.52 17.32
C PHE A 347 2.74 -21.47 17.44
N ASN A 348 1.72 -21.11 18.22
CA ASN A 348 0.62 -21.99 18.60
C ASN A 348 1.07 -23.36 19.14
N GLY A 349 2.16 -23.39 19.92
CA GLY A 349 2.73 -24.60 20.46
C GLY A 349 3.48 -25.49 19.45
N VAL A 350 3.53 -25.10 18.16
CA VAL A 350 4.24 -25.83 17.11
C VAL A 350 5.59 -25.16 16.83
N LYS A 351 6.67 -25.95 16.87
CA LYS A 351 8.00 -25.48 16.51
C LYS A 351 8.14 -25.42 14.97
N PHE A 352 8.49 -24.26 14.45
CA PHE A 352 8.83 -24.07 13.04
C PHE A 352 10.20 -24.70 12.76
N THR A 353 10.25 -25.73 11.93
CA THR A 353 11.47 -26.50 11.66
C THR A 353 11.86 -26.46 10.19
N THR A 354 13.08 -26.88 9.86
CA THR A 354 13.54 -27.01 8.46
C THR A 354 12.67 -27.98 7.66
N ALA A 355 12.15 -29.02 8.30
CA ALA A 355 11.26 -29.99 7.65
C ALA A 355 9.90 -29.39 7.27
N ASN A 356 9.41 -28.44 8.06
CA ASN A 356 8.14 -27.74 7.83
C ASN A 356 8.31 -26.28 7.40
N SER A 357 9.54 -25.81 7.17
CA SER A 357 9.84 -24.46 6.65
C SER A 357 9.66 -24.31 5.14
N GLY A 358 9.14 -25.33 4.47
CA GLY A 358 8.87 -25.29 3.03
C GLY A 358 10.01 -25.74 2.13
N ILE A 359 11.23 -25.94 2.63
CA ILE A 359 12.37 -26.38 1.79
C ILE A 359 12.15 -27.77 1.22
N GLY A 360 11.56 -28.69 1.99
CA GLY A 360 11.20 -30.03 1.52
C GLY A 360 9.80 -30.16 0.90
N LYS A 361 8.88 -29.24 1.22
CA LYS A 361 7.49 -29.23 0.74
C LYS A 361 7.15 -28.05 -0.18
N LEU A 362 8.12 -27.18 -0.43
CA LEU A 362 8.07 -26.18 -1.49
C LEU A 362 7.08 -25.03 -1.34
N VAL A 363 6.99 -24.44 -0.20
CA VAL A 363 6.19 -23.25 -0.16
C VAL A 363 7.05 -22.03 -0.14
N GLY A 364 7.94 -21.72 0.66
CA GLY A 364 8.87 -20.58 0.52
C GLY A 364 10.23 -21.00 -0.04
N ALA A 365 10.69 -20.37 -1.09
CA ALA A 365 12.00 -20.65 -1.67
C ALA A 365 13.18 -20.30 -0.74
N THR A 366 12.91 -19.60 0.38
CA THR A 366 13.96 -19.07 1.27
C THR A 366 14.13 -19.86 2.57
N GLY A 367 13.14 -20.64 2.98
CA GLY A 367 13.13 -21.31 4.30
C GLY A 367 12.71 -20.43 5.47
N TYR A 368 12.49 -19.14 5.26
CA TYR A 368 11.93 -18.21 6.22
C TYR A 368 10.46 -17.91 5.89
N GLY A 369 9.64 -17.59 6.90
CA GLY A 369 8.26 -17.19 6.71
C GLY A 369 7.99 -15.82 7.32
N TRP A 370 6.95 -15.13 6.87
CA TRP A 370 6.53 -13.86 7.45
C TRP A 370 5.63 -14.07 8.67
N LYS A 371 5.91 -13.36 9.77
CA LYS A 371 5.19 -13.43 11.05
C LYS A 371 4.50 -12.11 11.41
N LYS A 372 4.92 -10.99 10.82
CA LYS A 372 4.23 -9.70 11.00
C LYS A 372 2.78 -9.81 10.47
N TYR A 373 1.81 -9.21 11.13
CA TYR A 373 0.36 -9.36 10.89
C TYR A 373 -0.18 -10.79 11.12
N VAL A 374 0.54 -11.64 11.85
CA VAL A 374 0.11 -12.99 12.18
C VAL A 374 -0.20 -13.08 13.67
N THR A 375 -1.49 -13.21 14.00
CA THR A 375 -1.97 -13.26 15.38
C THR A 375 -1.93 -14.69 15.91
N GLU A 376 -1.18 -14.91 17.00
CA GLU A 376 -1.15 -16.19 17.70
C GLU A 376 -2.50 -16.50 18.36
N GLY A 377 -2.99 -17.73 18.20
CA GLY A 377 -4.30 -18.12 18.72
C GLY A 377 -5.48 -17.77 17.81
N PHE A 378 -5.26 -17.12 16.65
CA PHE A 378 -6.33 -16.90 15.69
C PHE A 378 -6.88 -18.23 15.15
N ALA A 379 -8.18 -18.44 15.32
CA ALA A 379 -8.89 -19.68 14.93
C ALA A 379 -9.89 -19.47 13.78
N GLY A 380 -9.90 -18.28 13.16
CA GLY A 380 -10.78 -17.96 12.03
C GLY A 380 -10.35 -18.59 10.71
N ALA A 381 -11.21 -18.49 9.70
CA ALA A 381 -10.88 -18.91 8.35
C ALA A 381 -9.74 -18.05 7.77
N GLN A 382 -9.04 -18.58 6.79
CA GLN A 382 -8.02 -17.84 6.03
C GLN A 382 -8.59 -16.52 5.49
N GLY A 383 -7.84 -15.42 5.61
CA GLY A 383 -8.27 -14.10 5.15
C GLY A 383 -9.43 -13.47 5.93
N SER A 384 -9.78 -14.02 7.11
CA SER A 384 -10.88 -13.49 7.93
C SER A 384 -10.42 -12.78 9.21
N SER A 385 -9.12 -12.54 9.40
CA SER A 385 -8.59 -11.79 10.55
C SER A 385 -9.05 -10.33 10.51
N GLY A 386 -9.32 -9.76 11.69
CA GLY A 386 -9.64 -8.34 11.84
C GLY A 386 -8.43 -7.42 11.88
N ASP A 387 -7.22 -7.95 11.83
CA ASP A 387 -6.00 -7.12 11.92
C ASP A 387 -5.97 -6.03 10.85
N ASP A 388 -5.95 -4.75 11.25
CA ASP A 388 -5.88 -3.59 10.36
C ASP A 388 -4.58 -3.58 9.56
N ILE A 389 -4.63 -3.05 8.34
CA ILE A 389 -3.45 -2.92 7.50
C ILE A 389 -2.90 -1.51 7.57
N ILE A 390 -1.73 -1.37 8.16
CA ILE A 390 -1.11 -0.07 8.41
C ILE A 390 -0.46 0.45 7.13
N HIS A 391 -0.80 1.69 6.75
CA HIS A 391 -0.21 2.42 5.64
C HIS A 391 0.87 3.41 6.07
N ILE A 392 0.62 4.08 7.20
CA ILE A 392 1.49 5.12 7.74
C ILE A 392 1.43 5.05 9.25
N ARG A 393 2.59 5.07 9.89
CA ARG A 393 2.72 5.15 11.35
C ARG A 393 3.81 6.13 11.78
N TYR A 394 3.75 6.56 13.02
CA TYR A 394 4.57 7.65 13.54
C TYR A 394 6.08 7.37 13.51
N ALA A 395 6.49 6.11 13.61
CA ALA A 395 7.89 5.72 13.41
C ALA A 395 8.43 6.16 12.04
N GLU A 396 7.60 6.09 10.98
CA GLU A 396 8.00 6.58 9.66
C GLU A 396 8.20 8.10 9.66
N VAL A 397 7.34 8.85 10.35
CA VAL A 397 7.47 10.31 10.48
C VAL A 397 8.80 10.67 11.13
N LEU A 398 9.15 10.01 12.23
CA LEU A 398 10.39 10.30 12.97
C LEU A 398 11.65 9.96 12.16
N LEU A 399 11.68 8.78 11.54
CA LEU A 399 12.83 8.36 10.72
C LEU A 399 12.94 9.18 9.43
N SER A 400 11.83 9.59 8.83
CA SER A 400 11.82 10.46 7.65
C SER A 400 12.22 11.89 7.98
N TYR A 401 11.84 12.41 9.16
CA TYR A 401 12.28 13.70 9.64
C TYR A 401 13.80 13.74 9.83
N LEU A 402 14.36 12.72 10.50
CA LEU A 402 15.81 12.61 10.69
C LEU A 402 16.56 12.51 9.36
N GLU A 403 16.06 11.69 8.43
CA GLU A 403 16.63 11.57 7.10
C GLU A 403 16.59 12.91 6.34
N ALA A 404 15.45 13.60 6.35
CA ALA A 404 15.31 14.89 5.69
C ALA A 404 16.29 15.93 6.24
N LYS A 405 16.47 16.00 7.57
CA LYS A 405 17.47 16.89 8.21
C LYS A 405 18.90 16.52 7.80
N LEU A 406 19.21 15.22 7.79
CA LEU A 406 20.51 14.73 7.36
C LEU A 406 20.80 15.16 5.91
N GLU A 407 19.87 14.92 4.99
CA GLU A 407 20.06 15.22 3.56
C GLU A 407 19.99 16.74 3.28
N ASN A 408 19.27 17.51 4.11
CA ASN A 408 19.23 18.97 4.05
C ASN A 408 20.48 19.65 4.63
N ASN A 409 21.49 18.87 4.99
CA ASN A 409 22.72 19.37 5.61
C ASN A 409 22.53 20.13 6.94
N GLU A 410 21.45 19.88 7.67
CA GLU A 410 21.25 20.45 8.99
C GLU A 410 22.14 19.76 10.05
N ALA A 411 22.38 20.44 11.19
CA ALA A 411 23.16 19.87 12.29
C ALA A 411 22.45 18.64 12.87
N ILE A 412 23.20 17.56 13.04
CA ILE A 412 22.74 16.34 13.71
C ILE A 412 23.27 16.40 15.15
N THR A 413 22.36 16.47 16.11
CA THR A 413 22.67 16.51 17.55
C THR A 413 22.18 15.23 18.22
N GLN A 414 22.75 14.89 19.39
CA GLN A 414 22.26 13.75 20.17
C GLN A 414 20.78 13.93 20.53
N ALA A 415 20.35 15.14 20.89
CA ALA A 415 18.94 15.42 21.18
C ALA A 415 18.02 15.09 19.99
N LEU A 416 18.43 15.41 18.75
CA LEU A 416 17.67 15.03 17.55
C LEU A 416 17.62 13.51 17.38
N LEU A 417 18.73 12.81 17.61
CA LEU A 417 18.75 11.33 17.56
C LEU A 417 17.83 10.74 18.62
N ASP A 418 17.82 11.31 19.83
CA ASP A 418 16.98 10.84 20.95
C ASP A 418 15.49 11.11 20.70
N GLU A 419 15.14 12.20 20.02
CA GLU A 419 13.77 12.54 19.65
C GLU A 419 13.25 11.75 18.45
N THR A 420 14.12 11.08 17.69
CA THR A 420 13.77 10.39 16.44
C THR A 420 14.13 8.91 16.48
N ILE A 421 15.28 8.53 15.92
CA ILE A 421 15.69 7.13 15.76
C ILE A 421 15.77 6.39 17.09
N ASN A 422 16.23 7.05 18.16
CA ASN A 422 16.35 6.43 19.47
C ASN A 422 14.99 6.19 20.15
N LYS A 423 13.96 6.99 19.85
CA LYS A 423 12.58 6.67 20.27
C LYS A 423 12.07 5.40 19.62
N VAL A 424 12.36 5.19 18.33
CA VAL A 424 11.96 4.00 17.61
C VAL A 424 12.68 2.77 18.16
N ARG A 425 14.00 2.85 18.33
CA ARG A 425 14.84 1.76 18.86
C ARG A 425 14.59 1.45 20.32
N GLY A 426 14.29 2.49 21.10
CA GLY A 426 14.11 2.41 22.55
C GLY A 426 12.72 1.98 23.02
N ARG A 427 11.78 1.65 22.12
CA ARG A 427 10.47 1.13 22.56
C ARG A 427 10.65 -0.14 23.41
N ALA A 428 9.81 -0.36 24.42
CA ALA A 428 10.04 -1.36 25.44
C ALA A 428 10.25 -2.79 24.91
N GLU A 429 9.48 -3.21 23.90
CA GLU A 429 9.63 -4.55 23.28
C GLU A 429 10.84 -4.67 22.35
N VAL A 430 11.48 -3.57 21.96
CA VAL A 430 12.65 -3.55 21.06
C VAL A 430 13.93 -3.35 21.85
N ALA A 431 14.01 -2.29 22.63
CA ALA A 431 15.11 -1.98 23.57
C ALA A 431 16.52 -2.16 22.96
N MET A 432 16.72 -1.70 21.72
CA MET A 432 18.02 -1.66 21.07
C MET A 432 18.83 -0.47 21.57
N LEU A 433 20.16 -0.59 21.54
CA LEU A 433 21.06 0.48 21.96
C LEU A 433 20.83 1.77 21.16
N ASN A 434 20.98 2.90 21.84
CA ASN A 434 20.86 4.21 21.23
C ASN A 434 21.96 4.45 20.19
N VAL A 435 21.58 5.09 19.10
CA VAL A 435 22.51 5.63 18.10
C VAL A 435 23.12 6.92 18.65
N THR A 436 24.44 6.99 18.59
CA THR A 436 25.23 8.19 18.95
C THR A 436 26.09 8.70 17.80
N GLU A 437 26.03 8.02 16.66
CA GLU A 437 26.79 8.37 15.46
C GLU A 437 26.25 9.67 14.85
N THR A 438 27.14 10.62 14.60
CA THR A 438 26.82 11.91 13.97
C THR A 438 27.55 12.14 12.65
N ASP A 439 28.50 11.26 12.28
CA ASP A 439 29.07 11.27 10.94
C ASP A 439 27.97 11.01 9.91
N ARG A 440 27.85 11.90 8.96
CA ARG A 440 26.70 11.91 8.02
C ARG A 440 26.64 10.67 7.13
N THR A 441 27.81 10.17 6.72
CA THR A 441 27.86 8.99 5.83
C THR A 441 27.46 7.74 6.59
N LYS A 442 28.02 7.55 7.79
CA LYS A 442 27.67 6.41 8.64
C LYS A 442 26.23 6.47 9.13
N LEU A 443 25.78 7.66 9.54
CA LEU A 443 24.38 7.83 9.99
C LEU A 443 23.38 7.56 8.86
N ARG A 444 23.68 7.91 7.61
CA ARG A 444 22.84 7.59 6.46
C ARG A 444 22.64 6.08 6.35
N GLU A 445 23.70 5.30 6.46
CA GLU A 445 23.60 3.83 6.41
C GLU A 445 22.83 3.28 7.63
N ILE A 446 23.03 3.84 8.80
CA ILE A 446 22.26 3.47 10.00
C ILE A 446 20.77 3.76 9.81
N ILE A 447 20.39 4.94 9.31
CA ILE A 447 18.98 5.30 9.04
C ILE A 447 18.38 4.35 7.99
N ARG A 448 19.11 4.05 6.92
CA ARG A 448 18.64 3.14 5.86
C ARG A 448 18.42 1.73 6.40
N ASN A 449 19.33 1.23 7.22
CA ASN A 449 19.17 -0.07 7.88
C ASN A 449 18.01 -0.06 8.89
N GLU A 450 17.91 0.99 9.72
CA GLU A 450 16.82 1.13 10.68
C GLU A 450 15.45 1.15 9.99
N ARG A 451 15.31 1.89 8.89
CA ARG A 451 14.10 1.89 8.08
C ARG A 451 13.78 0.52 7.51
N ARG A 452 14.79 -0.22 7.04
CA ARG A 452 14.60 -1.56 6.49
C ARG A 452 14.07 -2.55 7.52
N VAL A 453 14.69 -2.62 8.71
CA VAL A 453 14.26 -3.57 9.76
C VAL A 453 12.95 -3.15 10.45
N GLU A 454 12.72 -1.85 10.64
CA GLU A 454 11.51 -1.33 11.26
C GLU A 454 10.27 -1.56 10.36
N PHE A 455 10.40 -1.32 9.05
CA PHE A 455 9.28 -1.36 8.10
C PHE A 455 9.25 -2.63 7.23
N ALA A 456 10.00 -3.67 7.59
CA ALA A 456 9.94 -4.95 6.88
C ALA A 456 8.49 -5.44 6.80
N LEU A 457 8.05 -5.83 5.60
CA LEU A 457 6.68 -6.24 5.26
C LEU A 457 5.61 -5.14 5.46
N GLU A 458 5.99 -3.86 5.51
CA GLU A 458 5.02 -2.76 5.54
C GLU A 458 4.86 -2.13 4.16
N ARG A 459 4.06 -2.79 3.31
CA ARG A 459 3.70 -2.33 1.96
C ARG A 459 4.89 -1.88 1.11
N VAL A 460 4.76 -0.63 0.64
CA VAL A 460 5.62 -0.03 -0.38
C VAL A 460 6.89 0.60 0.19
N ILE A 461 7.10 0.61 1.52
CA ILE A 461 8.14 1.46 2.12
C ILE A 461 9.53 1.09 1.60
N ARG A 462 9.89 -0.20 1.58
CA ARG A 462 11.20 -0.62 1.05
C ARG A 462 11.35 -0.28 -0.43
N TYR A 463 10.33 -0.56 -1.25
CA TYR A 463 10.36 -0.24 -2.68
C TYR A 463 10.49 1.27 -2.92
N MET A 464 9.72 2.08 -2.21
CA MET A 464 9.81 3.53 -2.25
C MET A 464 11.23 4.01 -1.86
N ASP A 465 11.79 3.47 -0.79
CA ASP A 465 13.09 3.86 -0.25
C ASP A 465 14.23 3.56 -1.24
N ILE A 466 14.35 2.32 -1.74
CA ILE A 466 15.43 1.95 -2.66
C ILE A 466 15.33 2.68 -4.00
N ARG A 467 14.11 3.06 -4.43
CA ARG A 467 13.91 3.87 -5.64
C ARG A 467 14.31 5.33 -5.43
N ARG A 468 13.81 6.00 -4.39
CA ARG A 468 14.11 7.41 -4.13
C ARG A 468 15.59 7.62 -3.76
N TRP A 469 16.25 6.61 -3.19
CA TRP A 469 17.70 6.60 -2.98
C TRP A 469 18.48 6.33 -4.27
N GLY A 470 17.84 5.90 -5.34
CA GLY A 470 18.46 5.63 -6.64
C GLY A 470 19.27 4.34 -6.69
N ILE A 471 19.03 3.40 -5.75
CA ILE A 471 19.79 2.15 -5.61
C ILE A 471 19.00 0.90 -6.03
N TRP A 472 17.77 1.06 -6.54
CA TRP A 472 16.91 -0.08 -6.89
C TRP A 472 17.59 -1.08 -7.82
N PHE A 473 18.23 -0.59 -8.89
CA PHE A 473 18.91 -1.45 -9.86
C PHE A 473 20.05 -2.23 -9.22
N ASP A 474 20.92 -1.54 -8.48
CA ASP A 474 22.10 -2.15 -7.86
C ASP A 474 21.71 -3.18 -6.79
N VAL A 475 20.59 -2.95 -6.11
CA VAL A 475 20.01 -3.88 -5.14
C VAL A 475 19.43 -5.11 -5.85
N MET A 476 18.63 -4.93 -6.92
CA MET A 476 17.94 -6.02 -7.59
C MET A 476 18.85 -6.90 -8.47
N GLU A 477 20.02 -6.39 -8.91
CA GLU A 477 21.01 -7.14 -9.69
C GLU A 477 21.81 -8.15 -8.88
N GLN A 478 21.55 -8.30 -7.58
CA GLN A 478 22.26 -9.23 -6.72
C GLN A 478 21.62 -10.63 -6.76
N GLN A 479 22.40 -11.68 -6.46
CA GLN A 479 21.85 -12.97 -6.11
C GLN A 479 21.28 -12.89 -4.70
N PHE A 480 20.03 -13.29 -4.51
CA PHE A 480 19.40 -13.38 -3.20
C PHE A 480 19.46 -14.80 -2.65
N HIS A 481 19.45 -14.89 -1.32
CA HIS A 481 19.65 -16.13 -0.60
C HIS A 481 18.50 -16.40 0.37
N GLY A 482 18.25 -17.69 0.59
CA GLY A 482 17.47 -18.20 1.69
C GLY A 482 18.36 -18.61 2.88
N MET A 483 17.77 -19.33 3.80
CA MET A 483 18.46 -19.78 5.02
C MET A 483 19.69 -20.62 4.71
N LYS A 484 20.62 -20.65 5.65
CA LYS A 484 21.79 -21.53 5.60
C LYS A 484 21.38 -22.99 5.77
N LEU A 485 21.81 -23.85 4.85
CA LEU A 485 21.50 -25.27 4.84
C LEU A 485 22.66 -26.12 5.33
N THR A 486 23.90 -25.70 5.10
CA THR A 486 25.10 -26.49 5.39
C THR A 486 26.35 -25.63 5.57
N ASP A 487 27.32 -26.10 6.34
CA ASP A 487 28.65 -25.52 6.42
C ASP A 487 29.61 -26.11 5.35
N ASP A 488 29.25 -27.24 4.77
CA ASP A 488 30.03 -27.92 3.70
C ASP A 488 29.16 -28.09 2.43
N PRO A 489 29.03 -27.07 1.60
CA PRO A 489 28.19 -27.09 0.41
C PRO A 489 28.72 -28.05 -0.67
N ALA A 490 30.00 -28.43 -0.65
CA ALA A 490 30.57 -29.36 -1.63
C ALA A 490 29.97 -30.78 -1.51
N ASN A 491 29.52 -31.17 -0.32
CA ASN A 491 28.88 -32.44 -0.03
C ASN A 491 27.35 -32.37 0.01
N TYR A 492 26.75 -31.21 -0.34
CA TYR A 492 25.33 -31.03 -0.31
C TYR A 492 24.71 -31.28 -1.69
N THR A 493 23.84 -32.26 -1.78
CA THR A 493 23.25 -32.72 -3.05
C THR A 493 22.07 -31.87 -3.54
N ALA A 494 21.59 -30.91 -2.76
CA ALA A 494 20.55 -30.00 -3.19
C ALA A 494 21.11 -28.95 -4.17
N SER A 495 20.57 -28.89 -5.32
CA SER A 495 21.09 -28.27 -6.55
C SER A 495 21.24 -26.75 -6.57
N LYS A 496 21.08 -26.03 -5.46
CA LYS A 496 21.10 -24.55 -5.43
C LYS A 496 21.63 -24.03 -4.10
N VAL A 497 22.84 -24.36 -3.74
CA VAL A 497 23.51 -23.84 -2.54
C VAL A 497 24.70 -23.00 -2.95
N GLU A 498 24.85 -21.80 -2.34
CA GLU A 498 26.00 -20.94 -2.58
C GLU A 498 27.30 -21.60 -2.11
N LEU A 499 28.29 -21.66 -2.98
CA LEU A 499 29.51 -22.40 -2.72
C LEU A 499 30.60 -21.59 -2.04
N THR A 500 30.55 -20.26 -2.16
CA THR A 500 31.64 -19.37 -1.71
C THR A 500 31.10 -18.07 -1.08
N GLY A 501 31.99 -17.27 -0.54
CA GLY A 501 31.67 -15.90 -0.06
C GLY A 501 30.87 -15.85 1.23
N LYS A 502 30.24 -14.70 1.48
CA LYS A 502 29.47 -14.40 2.69
C LYS A 502 28.33 -15.39 2.92
N TYR A 503 27.67 -15.80 1.84
CA TYR A 503 26.50 -16.68 1.89
C TYR A 503 26.83 -18.16 1.59
N LYS A 504 28.09 -18.56 1.78
CA LYS A 504 28.47 -19.96 1.64
C LYS A 504 27.57 -20.89 2.47
N GLY A 505 27.00 -21.89 1.80
CA GLY A 505 26.08 -22.86 2.41
C GLY A 505 24.63 -22.41 2.49
N HIS A 506 24.29 -21.20 2.02
CA HIS A 506 22.90 -20.71 1.95
C HIS A 506 22.21 -21.18 0.68
N LEU A 507 20.90 -21.33 0.77
CA LEU A 507 20.03 -21.62 -0.37
C LEU A 507 20.06 -20.43 -1.34
N MET A 508 20.32 -20.67 -2.62
CA MET A 508 20.21 -19.68 -3.68
C MET A 508 18.76 -19.62 -4.17
N THR A 509 18.22 -18.42 -4.26
CA THR A 509 16.87 -18.21 -4.81
C THR A 509 16.89 -18.17 -6.33
N ILE A 510 15.71 -18.10 -6.96
CA ILE A 510 15.59 -18.07 -8.42
C ILE A 510 15.97 -16.74 -9.05
N ASN A 511 16.26 -15.71 -8.26
CA ASN A 511 16.70 -14.42 -8.79
C ASN A 511 18.00 -14.60 -9.59
N LYS A 512 18.01 -14.11 -10.82
CA LYS A 512 19.17 -14.22 -11.71
C LYS A 512 19.91 -12.90 -11.74
N LYS A 513 21.10 -12.87 -11.18
CA LYS A 513 22.04 -11.77 -11.35
C LYS A 513 22.20 -11.44 -12.85
N GLY A 514 22.16 -10.15 -13.19
CA GLY A 514 22.39 -9.67 -14.55
C GLY A 514 21.17 -9.73 -15.48
N SER A 515 19.96 -9.91 -14.94
CA SER A 515 18.74 -10.01 -15.73
C SER A 515 17.88 -8.75 -15.70
N HIS A 516 18.13 -7.80 -14.77
CA HIS A 516 17.32 -6.60 -14.61
C HIS A 516 17.72 -5.48 -15.59
N LYS A 517 16.78 -4.61 -15.88
CA LYS A 517 16.98 -3.38 -16.63
C LYS A 517 16.67 -2.17 -15.76
N ARG A 518 17.35 -1.04 -16.02
CA ARG A 518 17.19 0.16 -15.18
C ARG A 518 15.77 0.73 -15.21
N GLY A 519 15.10 0.66 -16.36
CA GLY A 519 13.72 1.10 -16.52
C GLY A 519 12.70 0.30 -15.72
N TRP A 520 13.05 -0.93 -15.32
CA TRP A 520 12.17 -1.79 -14.51
C TRP A 520 12.04 -1.35 -13.05
N ALA A 521 12.74 -0.30 -12.64
CA ALA A 521 12.44 0.41 -11.41
C ALA A 521 11.03 1.05 -11.42
N LEU A 522 10.40 1.14 -12.59
CA LEU A 522 9.00 1.50 -12.78
C LEU A 522 8.23 0.30 -13.32
N LEU A 523 6.93 0.22 -13.03
CA LEU A 523 6.04 -0.73 -13.69
C LEU A 523 5.76 -0.31 -15.13
N PRO A 524 5.48 -1.25 -16.03
CA PRO A 524 5.04 -0.91 -17.38
C PRO A 524 3.66 -0.28 -17.35
N VAL A 525 3.43 0.70 -18.21
CA VAL A 525 2.06 1.15 -18.51
C VAL A 525 1.32 -0.03 -19.12
N PRO A 526 0.11 -0.37 -18.64
CA PRO A 526 -0.60 -1.55 -19.13
C PRO A 526 -0.83 -1.49 -20.64
N LEU A 527 -0.52 -2.57 -21.34
CA LEU A 527 -0.64 -2.63 -22.80
C LEU A 527 -2.07 -2.35 -23.27
N THR A 528 -3.07 -2.81 -22.53
CA THR A 528 -4.48 -2.54 -22.82
C THR A 528 -4.81 -1.06 -22.84
N GLU A 529 -4.23 -0.27 -21.94
CA GLU A 529 -4.42 1.19 -21.89
C GLU A 529 -3.77 1.89 -23.10
N ILE A 530 -2.57 1.43 -23.50
CA ILE A 530 -1.88 1.95 -24.70
C ILE A 530 -2.66 1.60 -25.97
N GLN A 531 -3.28 0.42 -26.04
CA GLN A 531 -4.13 0.01 -27.18
C GLN A 531 -5.41 0.84 -27.27
N LEU A 532 -6.01 1.21 -26.14
CA LEU A 532 -7.20 2.08 -26.10
C LEU A 532 -6.86 3.55 -26.36
N ASN A 533 -5.68 4.00 -25.95
CA ASN A 533 -5.22 5.36 -26.11
C ASN A 533 -3.79 5.39 -26.66
N SER A 534 -3.65 5.53 -27.99
CA SER A 534 -2.37 5.54 -28.71
C SER A 534 -1.46 6.71 -28.37
N LYS A 535 -1.92 7.70 -27.59
CA LYS A 535 -1.10 8.82 -27.09
C LYS A 535 -0.32 8.46 -25.83
N LEU A 536 -0.63 7.33 -25.20
CA LEU A 536 0.12 6.83 -24.05
C LEU A 536 1.44 6.19 -24.53
N THR A 537 2.52 6.58 -23.89
CA THR A 537 3.86 6.02 -24.14
C THR A 537 4.24 5.02 -23.05
N GLN A 538 5.01 4.01 -23.43
CA GLN A 538 5.53 3.03 -22.49
C GLN A 538 6.69 3.58 -21.65
N ASN A 539 6.93 3.01 -20.47
CA ASN A 539 8.14 3.23 -19.70
C ASN A 539 9.36 2.57 -20.39
N PRO A 540 10.58 3.07 -20.15
CA PRO A 540 11.77 2.49 -20.75
C PRO A 540 11.94 1.00 -20.46
N ASP A 541 12.54 0.29 -21.39
CA ASP A 541 12.92 -1.14 -21.30
C ASP A 541 11.76 -2.16 -21.37
N TYR A 542 10.53 -1.71 -21.71
CA TYR A 542 9.37 -2.58 -21.91
C TYR A 542 8.94 -2.69 -23.37
#